data_4811f261ed42a997f576a02dbd1ec9d1
#
_entry.id   4811f261ed42a997f576a02dbd1ec9d1
#
_cell.length_a   1.000
_cell.length_b   1.000
_cell.length_c   1.000
_cell.angle_alpha   90.00
_cell.angle_beta   90.00
_cell.angle_gamma   90.00
#
_symmetry.space_group_name_H-M   'P 1'
#
loop_
_entity.id
_entity.type
_entity.pdbx_description
1 polymer ?
#
loop_
_entity_poly.entity_id
_entity_poly.type
_entity_poly.pdbx_seq_one_letter_code
_entity_poly.pdbx_strand_id
1 'polypeptide(L)'
;WIVFDLLTNTRYGMGNYVEANQINIWELYRIGRFCDAVDDDGYFTGVPSTTGGKEPRYSCNIIIADKVNVFDAIKNLVATFRGNIFYSASMIDFTDDRVKVPVAIFNNQNVKDGLFNYTNSRRDQQYNTLEVSYFDRDDGFKNKVEYVEDSEDIKKRGVLRTDIDTFGVTS
;
A
#
# COMPACT_ATOMS: atom_id res chain seq x y z
N TRP A 1 7.94 -1.32 -9.97
CA TRP A 1 8.54 -0.66 -11.14
C TRP A 1 7.55 0.20 -11.94
N ILE A 2 6.26 -0.13 -11.93
CA ILE A 2 5.20 0.67 -12.59
C ILE A 2 5.25 2.14 -12.15
N VAL A 3 5.42 2.40 -10.86
CA VAL A 3 5.53 3.78 -10.31
C VAL A 3 6.75 4.50 -10.86
N PHE A 4 7.89 3.82 -10.99
CA PHE A 4 9.10 4.40 -11.58
C PHE A 4 8.88 4.78 -13.05
N ASP A 5 8.24 3.89 -13.81
CA ASP A 5 7.92 4.15 -15.21
C ASP A 5 6.98 5.37 -15.35
N LEU A 6 5.91 5.44 -14.55
CA LEU A 6 5.01 6.60 -14.55
C LEU A 6 5.71 7.92 -14.18
N LEU A 7 6.70 7.88 -13.29
CA LEU A 7 7.45 9.08 -12.92
C LEU A 7 8.41 9.53 -14.02
N THR A 8 9.00 8.60 -14.80
CA THR A 8 10.08 8.89 -15.74
C THR A 8 9.66 8.86 -17.22
N ASN A 9 8.48 8.32 -17.52
CA ASN A 9 7.99 8.21 -18.90
C ASN A 9 7.51 9.56 -19.41
N THR A 10 8.05 9.99 -20.56
CA THR A 10 7.73 11.29 -21.18
C THR A 10 6.44 11.27 -21.98
N ARG A 11 5.90 10.10 -22.35
CA ARG A 11 4.71 9.97 -23.19
C ARG A 11 3.41 10.04 -22.39
N TYR A 12 3.34 9.31 -21.28
CA TYR A 12 2.12 9.18 -20.46
C TYR A 12 2.34 9.43 -18.97
N GLY A 13 3.56 9.74 -18.59
CA GLY A 13 3.94 9.97 -17.20
C GLY A 13 4.46 11.38 -16.96
N MET A 14 5.28 11.51 -15.93
CA MET A 14 5.85 12.78 -15.47
C MET A 14 7.28 13.02 -15.96
N GLY A 15 7.80 12.26 -16.92
CA GLY A 15 9.20 12.32 -17.36
C GLY A 15 9.63 13.64 -18.01
N ASN A 16 8.70 14.55 -18.34
CA ASN A 16 9.04 15.92 -18.73
C ASN A 16 9.31 16.84 -17.53
N TYR A 17 9.04 16.41 -16.30
CA TYR A 17 9.13 17.18 -15.07
C TYR A 17 10.02 16.52 -14.02
N VAL A 18 10.20 15.21 -14.10
CA VAL A 18 10.94 14.40 -13.13
C VAL A 18 12.04 13.64 -13.85
N GLU A 19 13.28 13.83 -13.39
CA GLU A 19 14.43 13.09 -13.87
C GLU A 19 14.67 11.84 -12.99
N ALA A 20 15.20 10.77 -13.59
CA ALA A 20 15.45 9.52 -12.87
C ALA A 20 16.40 9.66 -11.66
N ASN A 21 17.34 10.63 -11.71
CA ASN A 21 18.26 10.94 -10.62
C ASN A 21 17.57 11.61 -9.41
N GLN A 22 16.35 12.13 -9.58
CA GLN A 22 15.53 12.70 -8.51
C GLN A 22 14.69 11.64 -7.78
N ILE A 23 14.81 10.37 -8.14
CA ILE A 23 14.03 9.28 -7.57
C ILE A 23 14.95 8.38 -6.76
N ASN A 24 14.57 8.08 -5.52
CA ASN A 24 15.28 7.10 -4.70
C ASN A 24 14.99 5.67 -5.19
N ILE A 25 15.72 5.26 -6.23
CA ILE A 25 15.54 3.95 -6.88
C ILE A 25 15.89 2.78 -5.95
N TRP A 26 16.81 2.98 -5.00
CA TRP A 26 17.21 1.93 -4.07
C TRP A 26 16.09 1.58 -3.08
N GLU A 27 15.34 2.59 -2.64
CA GLU A 27 14.19 2.38 -1.78
C GLU A 27 13.05 1.67 -2.55
N LEU A 28 12.80 2.08 -3.80
CA LEU A 28 11.86 1.36 -4.68
C LEU A 28 12.28 -0.08 -4.92
N TYR A 29 13.57 -0.34 -5.14
CA TYR A 29 14.08 -1.70 -5.32
C TYR A 29 13.86 -2.55 -4.07
N ARG A 30 14.15 -2.00 -2.89
CA ARG A 30 13.92 -2.67 -1.60
C ARG A 30 12.45 -2.99 -1.37
N ILE A 31 11.57 -2.05 -1.69
CA ILE A 31 10.11 -2.25 -1.62
C ILE A 31 9.68 -3.29 -2.66
N GLY A 32 10.16 -3.21 -3.89
CA GLY A 32 9.85 -4.16 -4.95
C GLY A 32 10.21 -5.60 -4.57
N ARG A 33 11.41 -5.84 -4.04
CA ARG A 33 11.80 -7.16 -3.54
C ARG A 33 10.88 -7.68 -2.42
N PHE A 34 10.40 -6.79 -1.58
CA PHE A 34 9.45 -7.17 -0.54
C PHE A 34 8.06 -7.50 -1.12
N CYS A 35 7.60 -6.77 -2.14
CA CYS A 35 6.35 -7.06 -2.83
C CYS A 35 6.40 -8.41 -3.55
N ASP A 36 7.49 -8.67 -4.26
CA ASP A 36 7.68 -9.93 -4.98
C ASP A 36 7.80 -11.11 -4.02
N ALA A 37 8.40 -10.91 -2.84
CA ALA A 37 8.61 -11.94 -1.82
C ALA A 37 9.22 -13.23 -2.42
N VAL A 38 10.32 -13.07 -3.15
CA VAL A 38 11.05 -14.17 -3.82
C VAL A 38 12.22 -14.59 -2.94
N ASP A 39 12.45 -15.90 -2.80
CA ASP A 39 13.61 -16.47 -2.14
C ASP A 39 14.86 -16.45 -3.06
N ASP A 40 15.98 -17.02 -2.56
CA ASP A 40 17.24 -17.04 -3.30
C ASP A 40 17.18 -17.96 -4.53
N ASP A 41 16.27 -18.93 -4.55
CA ASP A 41 16.05 -19.87 -5.66
C ASP A 41 15.04 -19.32 -6.69
N GLY A 42 14.44 -18.16 -6.44
CA GLY A 42 13.49 -17.50 -7.33
C GLY A 42 12.03 -17.90 -7.17
N TYR A 43 11.69 -18.66 -6.14
CA TYR A 43 10.30 -19.03 -5.84
C TYR A 43 9.60 -17.99 -4.97
N PHE A 44 8.32 -17.77 -5.23
CA PHE A 44 7.52 -16.88 -4.39
C PHE A 44 7.31 -17.46 -2.99
N THR A 45 7.59 -16.65 -1.98
CA THR A 45 7.38 -16.96 -0.55
C THR A 45 6.26 -16.14 0.07
N GLY A 46 5.56 -15.33 -0.73
CA GLY A 46 4.57 -14.35 -0.31
C GLY A 46 3.31 -14.95 0.32
N VAL A 47 2.20 -14.89 -0.39
CA VAL A 47 0.90 -15.36 0.09
C VAL A 47 0.50 -16.68 -0.59
N PRO A 48 -0.31 -17.52 0.07
CA PRO A 48 -0.87 -18.71 -0.60
C PRO A 48 -1.73 -18.31 -1.79
N SER A 49 -1.51 -18.97 -2.94
CA SER A 49 -2.35 -18.77 -4.12
C SER A 49 -3.58 -19.70 -4.09
N THR A 50 -4.70 -19.25 -4.63
CA THR A 50 -5.92 -20.04 -4.78
C THR A 50 -5.74 -21.21 -5.76
N THR A 51 -4.82 -21.07 -6.72
CA THR A 51 -4.48 -22.10 -7.71
C THR A 51 -3.41 -23.09 -7.25
N GLY A 52 -2.93 -22.94 -6.03
CA GLY A 52 -1.85 -23.72 -5.43
C GLY A 52 -0.48 -23.06 -5.52
N GLY A 53 0.39 -23.35 -4.56
CA GLY A 53 1.68 -22.70 -4.40
C GLY A 53 1.61 -21.35 -3.70
N LYS A 54 2.52 -20.45 -4.04
CA LYS A 54 2.58 -19.09 -3.48
C LYS A 54 2.71 -18.06 -4.60
N GLU A 55 2.24 -16.88 -4.35
CA GLU A 55 2.28 -15.73 -5.25
C GLU A 55 2.91 -14.50 -4.58
N PRO A 56 3.22 -13.43 -5.35
CA PRO A 56 3.74 -12.18 -4.79
C PRO A 56 2.86 -11.67 -3.67
N ARG A 57 3.48 -11.04 -2.67
CA ARG A 57 2.76 -10.45 -1.53
C ARG A 57 1.85 -9.33 -1.97
N TYR A 58 2.30 -8.52 -2.91
CA TYR A 58 1.54 -7.43 -3.50
C TYR A 58 1.73 -7.46 -5.03
N SER A 59 0.63 -7.51 -5.73
CA SER A 59 0.56 -7.40 -7.19
C SER A 59 -0.47 -6.35 -7.58
N CYS A 60 -0.29 -5.74 -8.75
CA CYS A 60 -1.22 -4.76 -9.28
C CYS A 60 -1.46 -5.06 -10.75
N ASN A 61 -2.73 -5.26 -11.11
CA ASN A 61 -3.19 -5.47 -12.48
C ASN A 61 -4.29 -4.45 -12.78
N ILE A 62 -3.98 -3.44 -13.57
CA ILE A 62 -4.90 -2.33 -13.85
C ILE A 62 -4.77 -1.84 -15.29
N ILE A 63 -5.87 -1.38 -15.83
CA ILE A 63 -5.95 -0.62 -17.09
C ILE A 63 -6.47 0.77 -16.73
N ILE A 64 -5.67 1.80 -16.98
CA ILE A 64 -6.08 3.19 -16.85
C ILE A 64 -6.52 3.65 -18.23
N ALA A 65 -7.82 3.58 -18.53
CA ALA A 65 -8.38 3.93 -19.84
C ALA A 65 -8.70 5.42 -19.97
N ASP A 66 -9.05 6.06 -18.86
CA ASP A 66 -9.46 7.45 -18.82
C ASP A 66 -8.29 8.39 -18.48
N LYS A 67 -8.45 9.65 -18.85
CA LYS A 67 -7.50 10.70 -18.46
C LYS A 67 -7.64 11.01 -16.98
N VAL A 68 -6.71 10.54 -16.17
CA VAL A 68 -6.64 10.78 -14.72
C VAL A 68 -5.49 11.71 -14.36
N ASN A 69 -5.57 12.30 -13.18
CA ASN A 69 -4.43 13.02 -12.63
C ASN A 69 -3.30 12.02 -12.31
N VAL A 70 -2.11 12.26 -12.83
CA VAL A 70 -0.95 11.35 -12.67
C VAL A 70 -0.59 11.18 -11.19
N PHE A 71 -0.69 12.23 -10.40
CA PHE A 71 -0.37 12.18 -8.97
C PHE A 71 -1.35 11.28 -8.20
N ASP A 72 -2.64 11.32 -8.54
CA ASP A 72 -3.65 10.45 -7.93
C ASP A 72 -3.45 8.99 -8.37
N ALA A 73 -3.11 8.76 -9.64
CA ALA A 73 -2.77 7.43 -10.13
C ALA A 73 -1.55 6.85 -9.39
N ILE A 74 -0.49 7.64 -9.20
CA ILE A 74 0.69 7.23 -8.45
C ILE A 74 0.36 6.93 -6.99
N LYS A 75 -0.43 7.78 -6.32
CA LYS A 75 -0.88 7.55 -4.94
C LYS A 75 -1.64 6.22 -4.82
N ASN A 76 -2.56 5.96 -5.72
CA ASN A 76 -3.35 4.73 -5.71
C ASN A 76 -2.47 3.49 -5.94
N LEU A 77 -1.49 3.58 -6.85
CA LEU A 77 -0.52 2.50 -7.07
C LEU A 77 0.40 2.27 -5.86
N VAL A 78 0.84 3.34 -5.21
CA VAL A 78 1.67 3.24 -3.99
C VAL A 78 0.86 2.67 -2.83
N ALA A 79 -0.43 2.98 -2.73
CA ALA A 79 -1.33 2.42 -1.73
C ALA A 79 -1.50 0.90 -1.86
N THR A 80 -1.39 0.32 -3.07
CA THR A 80 -1.51 -1.13 -3.30
C THR A 80 -0.51 -1.94 -2.45
N PHE A 81 0.69 -1.44 -2.23
CA PHE A 81 1.70 -2.08 -1.37
C PHE A 81 1.81 -1.41 0.02
N ARG A 82 0.78 -0.69 0.45
CA ARG A 82 0.73 0.04 1.73
C ARG A 82 1.88 1.04 1.86
N GLY A 83 2.24 1.66 0.76
CA GLY A 83 3.32 2.63 0.68
C GLY A 83 2.85 4.07 0.79
N ASN A 84 3.82 4.95 0.88
CA ASN A 84 3.63 6.39 0.78
C ASN A 84 4.75 6.99 -0.06
N ILE A 85 4.44 8.07 -0.79
CA ILE A 85 5.38 8.84 -1.60
C ILE A 85 5.51 10.25 -1.03
N PHE A 86 6.73 10.75 -0.91
CA PHE A 86 6.97 12.09 -0.40
C PHE A 86 8.22 12.70 -1.06
N TYR A 87 8.31 14.01 -0.99
CA TYR A 87 9.46 14.75 -1.50
C TYR A 87 10.34 15.20 -0.33
N SER A 88 11.60 14.80 -0.35
CA SER A 88 12.57 15.12 0.69
C SER A 88 13.97 15.33 0.10
N ALA A 89 14.70 16.30 0.58
CA ALA A 89 16.08 16.59 0.16
C ALA A 89 16.29 16.63 -1.37
N SER A 90 15.33 17.23 -2.10
CA SER A 90 15.32 17.31 -3.58
C SER A 90 15.17 15.96 -4.29
N MET A 91 14.70 14.94 -3.60
CA MET A 91 14.42 13.62 -4.15
C MET A 91 12.98 13.19 -3.85
N ILE A 92 12.43 12.38 -4.73
CA ILE A 92 11.18 11.63 -4.52
C ILE A 92 11.54 10.36 -3.79
N ASP A 93 11.02 10.21 -2.59
CA ASP A 93 11.28 9.10 -1.70
C ASP A 93 10.01 8.28 -1.45
N PHE A 94 10.20 7.04 -1.06
CA PHE A 94 9.14 6.08 -0.82
C PHE A 94 9.29 5.44 0.55
N THR A 95 8.19 5.12 1.16
CA THR A 95 8.17 4.31 2.37
C THR A 95 7.06 3.29 2.31
N ASP A 96 7.18 2.24 3.07
CA ASP A 96 6.19 1.18 3.22
C ASP A 96 5.88 0.99 4.71
N ASP A 97 4.69 0.44 4.98
CA ASP A 97 4.19 0.17 6.33
C ASP A 97 4.65 -1.22 6.80
N ARG A 98 5.97 -1.43 6.82
CA ARG A 98 6.58 -2.62 7.43
C ARG A 98 7.07 -2.33 8.83
N VAL A 99 7.17 -3.38 9.63
CA VAL A 99 7.91 -3.29 10.89
C VAL A 99 9.38 -2.97 10.59
N LYS A 100 9.85 -1.83 11.08
CA LYS A 100 11.22 -1.34 10.91
C LYS A 100 11.91 -1.25 12.27
N VAL A 101 13.22 -1.28 12.25
CA VAL A 101 14.00 -1.04 13.47
C VAL A 101 13.71 0.37 13.97
N PRO A 102 13.39 0.55 15.27
CA PRO A 102 13.18 1.87 15.85
C PRO A 102 14.40 2.77 15.63
N VAL A 103 14.18 3.97 15.10
CA VAL A 103 15.24 4.95 14.81
C VAL A 103 15.34 6.04 15.88
N ALA A 104 14.31 6.19 16.71
CA ALA A 104 14.29 7.16 17.79
C ALA A 104 13.42 6.67 18.97
N ILE A 105 13.78 7.09 20.16
CA ILE A 105 12.98 6.89 21.38
C ILE A 105 12.58 8.27 21.90
N PHE A 106 11.29 8.47 22.10
CA PHE A 106 10.75 9.68 22.72
C PHE A 106 10.40 9.41 24.18
N ASN A 107 10.87 10.28 25.06
CA ASN A 107 10.58 10.24 26.49
C ASN A 107 10.36 11.67 27.01
N ASN A 108 9.97 11.81 28.27
CA ASN A 108 9.68 13.12 28.86
C ASN A 108 10.87 14.09 28.89
N GLN A 109 12.11 13.60 28.69
CA GLN A 109 13.31 14.43 28.69
C GLN A 109 13.62 15.03 27.34
N ASN A 110 13.23 14.36 26.22
CA ASN A 110 13.53 14.83 24.86
C ASN A 110 12.30 15.33 24.09
N VAL A 111 11.15 15.44 24.76
CA VAL A 111 9.93 16.02 24.21
C VAL A 111 9.75 17.43 24.77
N LYS A 112 9.20 18.33 23.96
CA LYS A 112 8.91 19.71 24.36
C LYS A 112 8.01 19.71 25.62
N ASP A 113 8.43 20.41 26.66
CA ASP A 113 7.75 20.55 27.95
C ASP A 113 7.49 19.19 28.67
N GLY A 114 8.11 18.10 28.21
CA GLY A 114 7.91 16.77 28.79
C GLY A 114 6.50 16.20 28.65
N LEU A 115 5.66 16.76 27.79
CA LEU A 115 4.24 16.43 27.70
C LEU A 115 3.92 15.65 26.42
N PHE A 116 3.16 14.56 26.57
CA PHE A 116 2.54 13.81 25.49
C PHE A 116 1.04 14.03 25.50
N ASN A 117 0.49 14.46 24.38
CA ASN A 117 -0.95 14.55 24.20
C ASN A 117 -1.46 13.27 23.55
N TYR A 118 -2.38 12.57 24.23
CA TYR A 118 -3.00 11.35 23.75
C TYR A 118 -4.41 11.66 23.27
N THR A 119 -4.69 11.38 22.00
CA THR A 119 -6.01 11.49 21.42
C THR A 119 -6.42 10.14 20.82
N ASN A 120 -7.63 9.70 21.10
CA ASN A 120 -8.18 8.50 20.49
C ASN A 120 -9.12 8.88 19.34
N SER A 121 -9.22 7.99 18.34
CA SER A 121 -10.27 8.08 17.33
C SER A 121 -11.65 7.95 17.97
N ARG A 122 -12.64 8.62 17.42
CA ARG A 122 -14.03 8.51 17.89
C ARG A 122 -14.54 7.08 17.66
N ARG A 123 -15.48 6.64 18.49
CA ARG A 123 -16.05 5.29 18.39
C ARG A 123 -16.73 5.03 17.03
N ASP A 124 -17.34 6.05 16.46
CA ASP A 124 -18.00 6.03 15.15
C ASP A 124 -17.02 5.90 13.96
N GLN A 125 -15.71 6.04 14.21
CA GLN A 125 -14.64 5.88 13.23
C GLN A 125 -13.87 4.56 13.38
N GLN A 126 -14.28 3.71 14.31
CA GLN A 126 -13.64 2.41 14.57
C GLN A 126 -14.54 1.30 14.04
N TYR A 127 -14.20 0.78 12.88
CA TYR A 127 -14.92 -0.31 12.24
C TYR A 127 -14.37 -1.66 12.69
N ASN A 128 -15.22 -2.68 12.77
CA ASN A 128 -14.86 -4.06 13.12
C ASN A 128 -15.29 -5.07 12.06
N THR A 129 -15.93 -4.60 10.99
CA THR A 129 -16.29 -5.39 9.82
C THR A 129 -15.93 -4.58 8.58
N LEU A 130 -15.11 -5.18 7.73
CA LEU A 130 -14.66 -4.59 6.48
C LEU A 130 -15.19 -5.39 5.31
N GLU A 131 -15.85 -4.72 4.38
CA GLU A 131 -16.28 -5.26 3.10
C GLU A 131 -15.28 -4.82 2.05
N VAL A 132 -14.53 -5.77 1.49
CA VAL A 132 -13.47 -5.50 0.51
C VAL A 132 -13.94 -5.93 -0.87
N SER A 133 -14.10 -4.98 -1.78
CA SER A 133 -14.44 -5.23 -3.19
C SER A 133 -13.16 -5.27 -4.03
N TYR A 134 -13.01 -6.30 -4.85
CA TYR A 134 -11.88 -6.45 -5.77
C TYR A 134 -12.29 -7.19 -7.03
N PHE A 135 -11.44 -7.15 -8.07
CA PHE A 135 -11.66 -7.89 -9.31
C PHE A 135 -10.85 -9.19 -9.30
N ASP A 136 -11.53 -10.32 -9.25
CA ASP A 136 -10.87 -11.63 -9.21
C ASP A 136 -10.33 -12.03 -10.58
N ARG A 137 -9.00 -12.15 -10.68
CA ARG A 137 -8.30 -12.59 -11.89
C ARG A 137 -8.69 -14.01 -12.30
N ASP A 138 -8.88 -14.89 -11.34
CA ASP A 138 -9.14 -16.33 -11.57
C ASP A 138 -10.59 -16.58 -12.00
N ASP A 139 -11.49 -15.64 -11.74
CA ASP A 139 -12.89 -15.65 -12.23
C ASP A 139 -13.17 -14.60 -13.32
N GLY A 140 -12.20 -14.39 -14.21
CA GLY A 140 -12.37 -13.51 -15.38
C GLY A 140 -12.54 -12.06 -15.04
N PHE A 141 -11.91 -11.57 -14.00
CA PHE A 141 -11.99 -10.18 -13.52
C PHE A 141 -13.40 -9.74 -13.13
N LYS A 142 -14.21 -10.65 -12.60
CA LYS A 142 -15.50 -10.29 -12.00
C LYS A 142 -15.28 -9.63 -10.64
N ASN A 143 -16.16 -8.70 -10.31
CA ASN A 143 -16.17 -8.09 -9.00
C ASN A 143 -16.55 -9.14 -7.95
N LYS A 144 -15.70 -9.28 -6.93
CA LYS A 144 -15.95 -10.09 -5.74
C LYS A 144 -15.87 -9.21 -4.50
N VAL A 145 -16.60 -9.63 -3.49
CA VAL A 145 -16.63 -8.97 -2.18
C VAL A 145 -16.27 -9.99 -1.12
N GLU A 146 -15.27 -9.66 -0.33
CA GLU A 146 -14.86 -10.43 0.82
C GLU A 146 -15.10 -9.67 2.13
N TYR A 147 -15.41 -10.42 3.18
CA TYR A 147 -15.66 -9.89 4.50
C TYR A 147 -14.51 -10.24 5.44
N VAL A 148 -13.95 -9.21 6.07
CA VAL A 148 -12.97 -9.36 7.15
C VAL A 148 -13.60 -8.82 8.41
N GLU A 149 -13.65 -9.62 9.48
CA GLU A 149 -14.31 -9.25 10.71
C GLU A 149 -13.45 -9.53 11.96
N ASP A 150 -13.58 -8.66 12.95
CA ASP A 150 -13.11 -8.90 14.30
C ASP A 150 -14.28 -9.42 15.16
N SER A 151 -14.39 -10.75 15.25
CA SER A 151 -15.47 -11.42 15.96
C SER A 151 -15.47 -11.13 17.47
N GLU A 152 -14.33 -10.80 18.08
CA GLU A 152 -14.28 -10.47 19.50
C GLU A 152 -14.82 -9.07 19.78
N ASP A 153 -14.50 -8.13 18.90
CA ASP A 153 -15.00 -6.77 19.02
C ASP A 153 -16.50 -6.68 18.66
N ILE A 154 -16.94 -7.45 17.67
CA ILE A 154 -18.37 -7.54 17.31
C ILE A 154 -19.22 -7.99 18.52
N LYS A 155 -18.74 -8.96 19.31
CA LYS A 155 -19.45 -9.40 20.53
C LYS A 155 -19.57 -8.30 21.57
N LYS A 156 -18.66 -7.35 21.61
CA LYS A 156 -18.63 -6.26 22.61
C LYS A 156 -19.40 -5.02 22.17
N ARG A 157 -19.32 -4.66 20.89
CA ARG A 157 -19.81 -3.39 20.36
C ARG A 157 -20.90 -3.50 19.30
N GLY A 158 -21.22 -4.72 18.85
CA GLY A 158 -22.05 -4.94 17.69
C GLY A 158 -21.27 -4.74 16.39
N VAL A 159 -21.94 -4.91 15.25
CA VAL A 159 -21.35 -4.77 13.92
C VAL A 159 -21.20 -3.30 13.57
N LEU A 160 -19.97 -2.88 13.33
CA LEU A 160 -19.57 -1.55 12.82
C LEU A 160 -18.86 -1.76 11.49
N ARG A 161 -19.60 -1.57 10.39
CA ARG A 161 -19.17 -1.93 9.04
C ARG A 161 -18.66 -0.71 8.27
N THR A 162 -17.67 -0.96 7.41
CA THR A 162 -17.25 -0.05 6.33
C THR A 162 -16.91 -0.86 5.08
N ASP A 163 -16.92 -0.20 3.93
CA ASP A 163 -16.57 -0.77 2.64
C ASP A 163 -15.29 -0.14 2.10
N ILE A 164 -14.51 -0.92 1.39
CA ILE A 164 -13.29 -0.47 0.69
C ILE A 164 -13.25 -1.10 -0.69
N ASP A 165 -13.14 -0.26 -1.70
CA ASP A 165 -12.82 -0.68 -3.07
C ASP A 165 -11.31 -0.71 -3.26
N THR A 166 -10.77 -1.83 -3.70
CA THR A 166 -9.33 -1.98 -3.89
C THR A 166 -8.93 -1.58 -5.32
N PHE A 167 -7.87 -0.79 -5.42
CA PHE A 167 -7.35 -0.34 -6.71
C PHE A 167 -6.31 -1.34 -7.25
N GLY A 168 -6.63 -2.01 -8.35
CA GLY A 168 -5.70 -2.91 -9.05
C GLY A 168 -5.36 -4.22 -8.33
N VAL A 169 -5.98 -4.53 -7.21
CA VAL A 169 -5.85 -5.83 -6.51
C VAL A 169 -6.73 -6.85 -7.23
N THR A 170 -6.20 -8.06 -7.48
CA THR A 170 -6.86 -9.09 -8.27
C THR A 170 -6.81 -10.50 -7.65
N SER A 171 -6.35 -10.60 -6.42
CA SER A 171 -6.33 -11.85 -5.63
C SER A 171 -6.28 -11.53 -4.15
#